data_609401d3f807a39397d23d55f684d142
#
_entry.id   609401d3f807a39397d23d55f684d142
#
_cell.length_a   1.000
_cell.length_b   1.000
_cell.length_c   1.000
_cell.angle_alpha   90.00
_cell.angle_beta   90.00
_cell.angle_gamma   90.00
#
_symmetry.space_group_name_H-M   'P 1'
#
loop_
_entity.id
_entity.type
_entity.pdbx_description
1 polymer ?
#
loop_
_entity_poly.entity_id
_entity_poly.type
_entity_poly.pdbx_seq_one_letter_code
_entity_poly.pdbx_strand_id
1 'polypeptide(L)'
;MQETVLSAAALRGARIEPIWLAAWLPAYRIFENTFSMFGSNDDKKTPGEPGEKKGLFGWLRKKPQPPVAEQPAAQEESPPHAEQIEAEIEQLAPTAPEVLPEPLIEAEILPEPEPEPEPEPEPEPELVPAPVVAAAPVEAPSKLGFFARLKQGLSKTSSSIGEGMASLFLGKKAIDDDLLDELETRLLTADVGVEATTAIMQNLTRRVSRKELADSGALYTALQEELTGLLKPVEQPMVVDSAKRPYVILVVGVNGVGKTTTIGKLAKKLQLEGKKVMLAAGDTFRAAAVEQLQVWGERNSIPVIAQHTGADSASVIFDAVQAAKARGIDVLIADTAGRLHTKDNLMEELKKVRRVMGKLDESAPHEVLLVLDAGTGQNAINQTKQFNQAVELTGLVLTKLDGTAKGGVIFALAKQFGTPIRYIGVGEGIDDLRTFEADAFVKALFAQQDGA
;
A
#
# COMPACT_ATOMS: atom_id res chain seq x y z
N MET A 1 42.23 51.12 23.83
CA MET A 1 41.57 51.86 24.92
C MET A 1 40.39 51.00 25.28
N GLN A 2 40.67 50.34 26.37
CA GLN A 2 39.86 50.13 27.58
C GLN A 2 38.61 49.31 27.34
N GLU A 3 38.64 47.98 27.69
CA GLU A 3 38.43 47.43 29.05
C GLU A 3 37.05 47.80 29.61
N THR A 4 36.23 46.79 29.80
CA THR A 4 35.89 46.40 31.17
C THR A 4 35.30 44.99 31.24
N VAL A 5 36.04 44.15 31.94
CA VAL A 5 35.65 42.86 32.58
C VAL A 5 34.82 43.19 33.80
N LEU A 6 33.81 42.37 34.10
CA LEU A 6 33.24 42.10 35.46
C LEU A 6 32.02 41.17 35.24
N SER A 7 31.84 40.08 35.83
CA SER A 7 32.24 39.38 37.01
C SER A 7 31.08 38.39 37.29
N ALA A 8 31.45 37.15 37.42
CA ALA A 8 30.57 36.11 37.93
C ALA A 8 30.31 36.31 39.41
N ALA A 9 29.07 36.14 39.87
CA ALA A 9 28.74 35.48 41.12
C ALA A 9 27.23 35.55 41.48
N ALA A 10 26.73 34.41 41.85
CA ALA A 10 25.67 34.17 42.83
C ALA A 10 24.25 34.60 42.47
N LEU A 11 23.40 33.58 42.24
CA LEU A 11 22.25 33.38 43.15
C LEU A 11 21.77 31.93 43.04
N ARG A 12 21.97 31.25 44.13
CA ARG A 12 21.37 29.93 44.46
C ARG A 12 19.89 30.09 44.70
N GLY A 13 19.10 29.09 44.27
CA GLY A 13 17.91 28.69 45.03
C GLY A 13 16.59 29.28 44.54
N ALA A 14 15.95 28.64 43.54
CA ALA A 14 14.51 28.61 43.51
C ALA A 14 14.08 27.20 43.03
N ARG A 15 13.57 26.40 43.98
CA ARG A 15 12.77 25.21 43.73
C ARG A 15 11.54 25.64 42.94
N ILE A 16 11.38 25.14 41.73
CA ILE A 16 10.12 25.19 41.01
C ILE A 16 9.47 23.82 41.23
N GLU A 17 8.43 23.78 42.03
CA GLU A 17 7.56 22.63 42.21
C GLU A 17 6.76 22.38 40.92
N PRO A 18 6.48 21.11 40.56
CA PRO A 18 5.67 20.78 39.38
C PRO A 18 4.19 20.82 39.75
N ILE A 19 3.48 21.89 39.43
CA ILE A 19 2.02 22.07 39.60
C ILE A 19 1.27 21.68 38.32
N TRP A 20 1.63 20.60 37.65
CA TRP A 20 0.87 20.11 36.48
C TRP A 20 0.59 18.60 36.49
N LEU A 21 0.62 17.94 37.63
CA LEU A 21 0.31 16.49 37.73
C LEU A 21 -0.95 16.16 38.56
N ALA A 22 -1.84 17.09 38.78
CA ALA A 22 -3.03 16.88 39.62
C ALA A 22 -4.38 17.18 38.95
N ALA A 23 -4.46 17.18 37.60
CA ALA A 23 -5.71 17.45 36.89
C ALA A 23 -6.16 16.34 35.90
N TRP A 24 -5.62 15.10 35.99
CA TRP A 24 -6.01 14.03 35.07
C TRP A 24 -6.29 12.68 35.74
N LEU A 25 -6.90 12.65 36.89
CA LEU A 25 -7.48 11.45 37.48
C LEU A 25 -8.73 11.85 38.30
N PRO A 26 -9.94 11.79 37.69
CA PRO A 26 -10.89 10.74 37.96
C PRO A 26 -11.82 10.44 36.77
N ALA A 27 -11.50 9.52 35.92
CA ALA A 27 -12.44 8.95 34.96
C ALA A 27 -12.27 7.43 34.75
N TYR A 28 -11.60 6.75 35.67
CA TYR A 28 -11.35 5.30 35.59
C TYR A 28 -11.97 4.49 36.71
N ARG A 29 -13.08 4.97 37.30
CA ARG A 29 -13.73 4.27 38.44
C ARG A 29 -15.25 4.32 38.43
N ILE A 30 -15.90 4.22 37.25
CA ILE A 30 -17.35 4.01 37.11
C ILE A 30 -17.62 3.01 35.97
N PHE A 31 -17.11 1.79 36.05
CA PHE A 31 -17.54 0.70 35.17
C PHE A 31 -17.42 -0.70 35.77
N GLU A 32 -17.50 -0.81 37.10
CA GLU A 32 -17.62 -2.09 37.80
C GLU A 32 -18.70 -2.01 38.89
N ASN A 33 -19.98 -1.87 38.54
CA ASN A 33 -21.10 -2.21 39.42
C ASN A 33 -22.44 -1.90 38.72
N THR A 34 -22.84 -2.72 37.72
CA THR A 34 -24.26 -2.87 37.37
C THR A 34 -24.46 -4.23 36.68
N PHE A 35 -24.23 -5.31 37.40
CA PHE A 35 -24.72 -6.63 37.00
C PHE A 35 -25.14 -7.40 38.24
N SER A 36 -26.25 -6.97 38.88
CA SER A 36 -27.02 -7.81 39.78
C SER A 36 -28.31 -7.08 40.10
N MET A 37 -29.37 -7.56 39.59
CA MET A 37 -30.75 -7.52 40.10
C MET A 37 -31.75 -7.53 38.91
N PHE A 38 -32.27 -8.66 38.62
CA PHE A 38 -33.73 -8.90 38.51
C PHE A 38 -33.94 -10.40 38.54
N GLY A 39 -34.40 -10.85 39.66
CA GLY A 39 -34.86 -12.21 39.92
C GLY A 39 -36.35 -12.37 39.56
N SER A 40 -36.66 -13.59 39.28
CA SER A 40 -37.91 -14.30 39.14
C SER A 40 -39.20 -13.65 39.62
N ASN A 41 -40.28 -13.79 38.83
CA ASN A 41 -41.54 -14.34 39.35
C ASN A 41 -42.38 -15.00 38.23
N ASP A 42 -42.83 -16.20 38.54
CA ASP A 42 -43.83 -16.99 37.86
C ASP A 42 -45.20 -16.27 37.79
N ASP A 43 -45.96 -16.50 36.69
CA ASP A 43 -47.31 -17.08 36.79
C ASP A 43 -47.97 -17.28 35.40
N LYS A 44 -48.41 -18.52 35.21
CA LYS A 44 -49.40 -19.14 34.33
C LYS A 44 -50.38 -18.27 33.54
N LYS A 45 -50.49 -18.52 32.23
CA LYS A 45 -51.73 -19.02 31.52
C LYS A 45 -51.52 -19.13 30.01
N THR A 46 -51.78 -20.32 29.45
CA THR A 46 -52.07 -20.63 28.05
C THR A 46 -53.60 -20.51 27.81
N PRO A 47 -54.19 -20.54 26.56
CA PRO A 47 -53.63 -20.68 25.20
C PRO A 47 -54.25 -19.72 24.15
N GLY A 48 -53.68 -19.67 22.92
CA GLY A 48 -54.30 -19.07 21.73
C GLY A 48 -53.35 -18.97 20.56
N GLU A 49 -53.37 -19.94 19.65
CA GLU A 49 -52.83 -19.85 18.26
C GLU A 49 -53.79 -19.01 17.40
N PRO A 50 -53.44 -18.60 16.13
CA PRO A 50 -52.21 -18.67 15.36
C PRO A 50 -51.88 -17.36 14.60
N GLY A 51 -50.66 -17.29 14.03
CA GLY A 51 -50.32 -16.23 13.07
C GLY A 51 -48.84 -16.23 12.68
N GLU A 52 -48.48 -17.00 11.65
CA GLU A 52 -47.16 -17.01 11.07
C GLU A 52 -46.79 -15.63 10.47
N LYS A 53 -45.72 -15.03 10.94
CA LYS A 53 -44.93 -14.04 10.18
C LYS A 53 -43.49 -14.56 10.08
N LYS A 54 -43.10 -14.91 8.84
CA LYS A 54 -41.78 -15.37 8.49
C LYS A 54 -40.80 -14.23 8.65
N GLY A 55 -39.94 -14.28 9.63
CA GLY A 55 -38.83 -13.35 9.82
C GLY A 55 -37.57 -13.81 9.06
N LEU A 56 -36.87 -12.88 8.46
CA LEU A 56 -35.78 -13.02 7.46
C LEU A 56 -34.44 -13.52 8.00
N PHE A 57 -34.36 -14.15 9.18
CA PHE A 57 -33.07 -14.58 9.77
C PHE A 57 -33.04 -16.07 10.12
N GLY A 58 -33.56 -16.94 9.23
CA GLY A 58 -33.65 -18.39 9.45
C GLY A 58 -32.36 -19.20 9.32
N TRP A 59 -31.24 -18.63 8.91
CA TRP A 59 -30.01 -19.37 8.57
C TRP A 59 -28.89 -19.37 9.61
N LEU A 60 -29.09 -18.69 10.75
CA LEU A 60 -28.05 -18.55 11.79
C LEU A 60 -28.29 -19.49 13.01
N ARG A 61 -29.15 -20.50 12.93
CA ARG A 61 -29.32 -21.48 14.01
C ARG A 61 -28.51 -22.74 13.73
N LYS A 62 -27.38 -22.91 14.44
CA LYS A 62 -26.66 -24.18 14.57
C LYS A 62 -27.62 -25.26 15.11
N LYS A 63 -27.77 -26.35 14.39
CA LYS A 63 -28.44 -27.56 14.89
C LYS A 63 -27.61 -28.16 16.02
N PRO A 64 -28.25 -28.63 17.12
CA PRO A 64 -27.54 -29.39 18.15
C PRO A 64 -27.24 -30.81 17.61
N GLN A 65 -25.97 -31.21 17.80
CA GLN A 65 -25.56 -32.61 17.55
C GLN A 65 -26.00 -33.49 18.70
N PRO A 66 -26.40 -34.75 18.42
CA PRO A 66 -26.72 -35.72 19.47
C PRO A 66 -25.46 -36.18 20.22
N PRO A 67 -25.59 -36.66 21.48
CA PRO A 67 -24.42 -37.02 22.30
C PRO A 67 -23.79 -38.32 21.77
N VAL A 68 -22.46 -38.27 21.62
CA VAL A 68 -21.60 -39.41 21.29
C VAL A 68 -21.37 -40.21 22.58
N ALA A 69 -21.67 -41.50 22.53
CA ALA A 69 -21.41 -42.46 23.61
C ALA A 69 -19.90 -42.62 23.87
N GLU A 70 -19.54 -42.65 25.15
CA GLU A 70 -18.19 -42.98 25.63
C GLU A 70 -17.79 -44.40 25.17
N GLN A 71 -16.61 -44.51 24.54
CA GLN A 71 -15.87 -45.75 24.39
C GLN A 71 -14.60 -45.69 25.28
N PRO A 72 -14.22 -46.83 25.90
CA PRO A 72 -13.21 -46.85 26.93
C PRO A 72 -11.77 -46.70 26.37
N ALA A 73 -10.91 -46.15 27.21
CA ALA A 73 -9.50 -45.89 27.00
C ALA A 73 -8.74 -47.10 26.46
N ALA A 74 -8.06 -46.93 25.32
CA ALA A 74 -7.02 -47.79 24.84
C ALA A 74 -5.65 -47.22 25.21
N GLN A 75 -4.78 -48.09 25.70
CA GLN A 75 -3.47 -47.86 26.28
C GLN A 75 -2.52 -47.19 25.30
N GLU A 76 -1.69 -46.29 25.83
CA GLU A 76 -0.51 -45.72 25.19
C GLU A 76 0.49 -46.81 24.88
N GLU A 77 0.75 -47.09 23.61
CA GLU A 77 1.94 -47.78 23.14
C GLU A 77 2.96 -46.74 22.72
N SER A 78 4.13 -46.79 23.38
CA SER A 78 5.32 -46.05 23.10
C SER A 78 5.88 -46.42 21.72
N PRO A 79 6.49 -45.47 20.94
CA PRO A 79 7.13 -45.79 19.68
C PRO A 79 8.48 -46.51 19.91
N PRO A 80 8.82 -47.50 19.06
CA PRO A 80 10.07 -48.23 19.20
C PRO A 80 11.30 -47.39 18.79
N HIS A 81 12.37 -47.71 19.45
CA HIS A 81 13.73 -47.20 19.43
C HIS A 81 14.26 -46.68 18.08
N ALA A 82 14.94 -45.54 18.17
CA ALA A 82 15.73 -44.89 17.13
C ALA A 82 17.08 -45.58 16.83
N GLU A 83 17.37 -46.76 17.39
CA GLU A 83 18.65 -47.46 17.23
C GLU A 83 18.73 -48.46 16.07
N GLN A 84 17.63 -48.67 15.30
CA GLN A 84 17.68 -49.64 14.18
C GLN A 84 17.78 -48.99 12.78
N ILE A 85 17.86 -47.68 12.69
CA ILE A 85 17.95 -46.98 11.37
C ILE A 85 19.43 -46.68 11.00
N GLU A 86 20.36 -46.64 11.97
CA GLU A 86 21.80 -46.41 11.65
C GLU A 86 22.53 -47.63 11.10
N ALA A 87 21.99 -48.84 11.27
CA ALA A 87 22.70 -50.07 10.79
C ALA A 87 22.38 -50.46 9.34
N GLU A 88 21.36 -49.82 8.69
CA GLU A 88 20.93 -50.16 7.31
C GLU A 88 21.48 -49.18 6.26
N ILE A 89 22.08 -48.06 6.66
CA ILE A 89 22.68 -47.07 5.77
C ILE A 89 24.12 -47.37 5.40
N GLU A 90 24.78 -48.29 6.13
CA GLU A 90 26.21 -48.62 5.89
C GLU A 90 26.45 -49.72 4.83
N GLN A 91 25.37 -50.30 4.24
CA GLN A 91 25.49 -51.38 3.24
C GLN A 91 25.13 -50.99 1.79
N LEU A 92 24.92 -49.72 1.49
CA LEU A 92 24.63 -49.24 0.12
C LEU A 92 25.55 -48.11 -0.30
N ALA A 93 26.84 -48.26 -0.13
CA ALA A 93 27.83 -47.45 -0.83
C ALA A 93 28.02 -48.00 -2.25
N PRO A 94 27.76 -47.24 -3.30
CA PRO A 94 28.09 -47.68 -4.66
C PRO A 94 29.62 -47.69 -4.84
N THR A 95 30.19 -48.86 -5.13
CA THR A 95 31.54 -49.02 -5.65
C THR A 95 31.78 -48.14 -6.85
N ALA A 96 32.83 -47.32 -6.78
CA ALA A 96 33.27 -46.51 -7.89
C ALA A 96 33.62 -47.40 -9.10
N PRO A 97 33.22 -47.02 -10.33
CA PRO A 97 33.66 -47.78 -11.50
C PRO A 97 35.18 -47.59 -11.72
N GLU A 98 35.88 -48.72 -11.85
CA GLU A 98 37.26 -48.86 -12.24
C GLU A 98 37.49 -48.21 -13.60
N VAL A 99 38.30 -47.16 -13.65
CA VAL A 99 38.68 -46.48 -14.90
C VAL A 99 39.65 -47.34 -15.63
N LEU A 100 39.20 -48.02 -16.70
CA LEU A 100 40.06 -48.63 -17.71
C LEU A 100 40.77 -47.52 -18.49
N PRO A 101 42.07 -47.60 -18.78
CA PRO A 101 42.76 -46.61 -19.59
C PRO A 101 42.30 -46.72 -21.05
N GLU A 102 41.76 -45.61 -21.58
CA GLU A 102 41.50 -45.47 -23.00
C GLU A 102 42.79 -45.49 -23.82
N PRO A 103 42.85 -46.16 -24.99
CA PRO A 103 44.00 -46.11 -25.85
C PRO A 103 44.15 -44.72 -26.45
N LEU A 104 45.40 -44.22 -26.38
CA LEU A 104 45.85 -43.01 -27.06
C LEU A 104 45.61 -43.18 -28.57
N ILE A 105 44.58 -42.50 -29.08
CA ILE A 105 44.42 -42.29 -30.52
C ILE A 105 45.28 -41.07 -30.87
N GLU A 106 46.35 -41.36 -31.61
CA GLU A 106 47.22 -40.38 -32.24
C GLU A 106 46.36 -39.49 -33.14
N ALA A 107 46.19 -38.25 -32.79
CA ALA A 107 45.41 -37.29 -33.60
C ALA A 107 46.23 -36.94 -34.85
N GLU A 108 45.77 -37.45 -35.96
CA GLU A 108 46.22 -37.06 -37.29
C GLU A 108 45.90 -35.57 -37.49
N ILE A 109 46.94 -34.74 -37.60
CA ILE A 109 46.84 -33.30 -37.82
C ILE A 109 46.32 -33.10 -39.25
N LEU A 110 45.05 -32.82 -39.40
CA LEU A 110 44.52 -32.31 -40.65
C LEU A 110 45.04 -30.87 -40.86
N PRO A 111 45.53 -30.50 -42.05
CA PRO A 111 45.94 -29.10 -42.30
C PRO A 111 44.75 -28.15 -42.18
N GLU A 112 45.00 -27.03 -41.51
CA GLU A 112 44.06 -25.92 -41.44
C GLU A 112 43.65 -25.50 -42.88
N PRO A 113 42.36 -25.28 -43.17
CA PRO A 113 41.93 -24.70 -44.42
C PRO A 113 42.50 -23.27 -44.53
N GLU A 114 43.09 -22.96 -45.68
CA GLU A 114 43.52 -21.62 -46.01
C GLU A 114 42.36 -20.64 -45.86
N PRO A 115 42.57 -19.41 -45.33
CA PRO A 115 41.52 -18.46 -45.20
C PRO A 115 40.96 -18.09 -46.57
N GLU A 116 39.64 -18.23 -46.75
CA GLU A 116 38.95 -17.70 -47.93
C GLU A 116 39.19 -16.20 -48.03
N PRO A 117 39.44 -15.64 -49.20
CA PRO A 117 39.61 -14.18 -49.36
C PRO A 117 38.33 -13.46 -48.92
N GLU A 118 38.50 -12.48 -48.04
CA GLU A 118 37.42 -11.58 -47.63
C GLU A 118 36.76 -10.97 -48.89
N PRO A 119 35.45 -10.95 -49.02
CA PRO A 119 34.78 -10.28 -50.13
C PRO A 119 35.10 -8.77 -50.09
N GLU A 120 35.53 -8.24 -51.23
CA GLU A 120 35.76 -6.81 -51.44
C GLU A 120 34.48 -6.04 -51.03
N PRO A 121 34.62 -4.92 -50.31
CA PRO A 121 33.45 -4.14 -49.91
C PRO A 121 32.68 -3.67 -51.15
N GLU A 122 31.40 -4.06 -51.22
CA GLU A 122 30.50 -3.50 -52.23
C GLU A 122 30.43 -1.96 -52.04
N PRO A 123 30.43 -1.18 -53.11
CA PRO A 123 30.34 0.27 -53.00
C PRO A 123 29.01 0.63 -52.35
N GLU A 124 29.11 1.41 -51.25
CA GLU A 124 27.94 1.98 -50.56
C GLU A 124 27.05 2.72 -51.56
N PRO A 125 25.73 2.44 -51.60
CA PRO A 125 24.84 3.21 -52.45
C PRO A 125 24.84 4.69 -51.97
N GLU A 126 25.18 5.61 -52.88
CA GLU A 126 25.06 7.04 -52.71
C GLU A 126 23.65 7.36 -52.18
N LEU A 127 23.59 7.86 -50.91
CA LEU A 127 22.36 8.36 -50.32
C LEU A 127 21.89 9.58 -51.11
N VAL A 128 20.96 9.36 -52.04
CA VAL A 128 20.17 10.44 -52.63
C VAL A 128 19.38 11.08 -51.46
N PRO A 129 19.50 12.38 -51.22
CA PRO A 129 18.74 13.02 -50.15
C PRO A 129 17.25 12.87 -50.48
N ALA A 130 16.53 12.06 -49.65
CA ALA A 130 15.10 12.01 -49.70
C ALA A 130 14.53 13.41 -49.45
N PRO A 131 13.46 13.83 -50.15
CA PRO A 131 12.85 15.12 -49.89
C PRO A 131 12.43 15.19 -48.42
N VAL A 132 12.92 16.19 -47.73
CA VAL A 132 12.51 16.54 -46.34
C VAL A 132 11.02 16.85 -46.44
N VAL A 133 10.20 15.85 -46.19
CA VAL A 133 8.80 16.08 -45.86
C VAL A 133 8.84 16.80 -44.53
N ALA A 134 8.54 18.09 -44.55
CA ALA A 134 8.38 18.90 -43.34
C ALA A 134 7.41 18.14 -42.45
N ALA A 135 7.94 17.58 -41.35
CA ALA A 135 7.12 16.99 -40.31
C ALA A 135 6.14 18.07 -39.87
N ALA A 136 4.86 17.84 -40.09
CA ALA A 136 3.82 18.68 -39.49
C ALA A 136 4.16 18.83 -38.03
N PRO A 137 4.02 20.03 -37.45
CA PRO A 137 4.30 20.25 -36.04
C PRO A 137 3.44 19.23 -35.27
N VAL A 138 4.11 18.29 -34.62
CA VAL A 138 3.45 17.43 -33.62
C VAL A 138 2.98 18.43 -32.57
N GLU A 139 1.68 18.71 -32.57
CA GLU A 139 1.06 19.50 -31.53
C GLU A 139 1.48 18.88 -30.21
N ALA A 140 2.28 19.63 -29.43
CA ALA A 140 2.63 19.22 -28.08
C ALA A 140 1.32 18.89 -27.38
N PRO A 141 1.20 17.69 -26.74
CA PRO A 141 -0.04 17.29 -26.10
C PRO A 141 -0.46 18.43 -25.18
N SER A 142 -1.61 19.01 -25.43
CA SER A 142 -2.18 20.09 -24.64
C SER A 142 -2.08 19.67 -23.18
N LYS A 143 -1.38 20.45 -22.34
CA LYS A 143 -1.24 20.18 -20.91
C LYS A 143 -2.62 20.31 -20.31
N LEU A 144 -3.39 19.22 -20.33
CA LEU A 144 -4.64 19.13 -19.60
C LEU A 144 -4.37 19.61 -18.18
N GLY A 145 -5.17 20.56 -17.70
CA GLY A 145 -5.04 21.07 -16.34
C GLY A 145 -5.10 19.94 -15.32
N PHE A 146 -4.54 20.13 -14.14
CA PHE A 146 -4.50 19.15 -13.04
C PHE A 146 -5.86 18.43 -12.85
N PHE A 147 -6.95 19.18 -12.76
CA PHE A 147 -8.28 18.64 -12.52
C PHE A 147 -8.80 17.79 -13.71
N ALA A 148 -8.52 18.19 -14.93
CA ALA A 148 -8.96 17.44 -16.11
C ALA A 148 -8.28 16.05 -16.19
N ARG A 149 -7.00 15.95 -15.85
CA ARG A 149 -6.29 14.64 -15.76
C ARG A 149 -6.81 13.79 -14.61
N LEU A 150 -7.09 14.41 -13.45
CA LEU A 150 -7.68 13.72 -12.31
C LEU A 150 -9.08 13.18 -12.67
N LYS A 151 -9.94 13.99 -13.29
CA LYS A 151 -11.27 13.59 -13.79
C LYS A 151 -11.14 12.43 -14.79
N GLN A 152 -10.23 12.53 -15.74
CA GLN A 152 -9.97 11.47 -16.72
C GLN A 152 -9.49 10.17 -16.04
N GLY A 153 -8.53 10.26 -15.12
CA GLY A 153 -8.00 9.11 -14.38
C GLY A 153 -9.03 8.46 -13.47
N LEU A 154 -9.99 9.22 -12.94
CA LEU A 154 -11.06 8.69 -12.08
C LEU A 154 -12.32 8.29 -12.85
N SER A 155 -12.34 8.34 -14.18
CA SER A 155 -13.56 8.16 -15.00
C SER A 155 -14.32 6.87 -14.68
N LYS A 156 -13.65 5.72 -14.54
CA LYS A 156 -14.27 4.43 -14.19
C LYS A 156 -14.81 4.40 -12.76
N THR A 157 -14.09 4.98 -11.82
CA THR A 157 -14.55 5.10 -10.43
C THR A 157 -15.72 6.10 -10.35
N SER A 158 -15.64 7.21 -11.09
CA SER A 158 -16.68 8.22 -11.18
C SER A 158 -17.97 7.67 -11.79
N SER A 159 -17.90 6.85 -12.86
CA SER A 159 -19.11 6.22 -13.41
C SER A 159 -19.74 5.23 -12.44
N SER A 160 -18.94 4.50 -11.67
CA SER A 160 -19.45 3.56 -10.67
C SER A 160 -20.09 4.27 -9.46
N ILE A 161 -19.42 5.27 -8.90
CA ILE A 161 -19.88 5.99 -7.70
C ILE A 161 -20.69 7.23 -8.06
N GLY A 162 -20.11 8.13 -8.85
CA GLY A 162 -20.69 9.44 -9.13
C GLY A 162 -21.96 9.37 -9.96
N GLU A 163 -21.94 8.71 -11.12
CA GLU A 163 -23.11 8.56 -11.99
C GLU A 163 -24.15 7.64 -11.37
N GLY A 164 -23.70 6.55 -10.74
CA GLY A 164 -24.56 5.65 -9.98
C GLY A 164 -25.31 6.39 -8.86
N MET A 165 -24.64 7.30 -8.13
CA MET A 165 -25.27 8.14 -7.12
C MET A 165 -26.17 9.20 -7.75
N ALA A 166 -25.70 9.92 -8.77
CA ALA A 166 -26.51 10.96 -9.43
C ALA A 166 -27.83 10.42 -9.96
N SER A 167 -27.84 9.18 -10.50
CA SER A 167 -29.05 8.52 -10.99
C SER A 167 -30.09 8.25 -9.90
N LEU A 168 -29.67 8.01 -8.65
CA LEU A 168 -30.57 7.84 -7.52
C LEU A 168 -31.37 9.11 -7.19
N PHE A 169 -30.72 10.26 -7.37
CA PHE A 169 -31.30 11.55 -7.02
C PHE A 169 -32.10 12.17 -8.16
N LEU A 170 -31.93 11.69 -9.42
CA LEU A 170 -32.66 12.14 -10.58
C LEU A 170 -34.17 11.81 -10.45
N GLY A 171 -34.97 12.86 -10.34
CA GLY A 171 -36.45 12.74 -10.30
C GLY A 171 -37.05 12.50 -8.92
N LYS A 172 -36.29 12.18 -7.89
CA LYS A 172 -36.78 12.07 -6.51
C LYS A 172 -36.71 13.45 -5.84
N LYS A 173 -37.85 13.97 -5.42
CA LYS A 173 -37.92 15.25 -4.68
C LYS A 173 -37.92 15.08 -3.17
N ALA A 174 -38.42 13.94 -2.67
CA ALA A 174 -38.46 13.63 -1.25
C ALA A 174 -37.37 12.64 -0.86
N ILE A 175 -36.87 12.78 0.36
CA ILE A 175 -35.96 11.80 0.98
C ILE A 175 -36.85 10.80 1.70
N ASP A 176 -36.86 9.56 1.21
CA ASP A 176 -37.53 8.41 1.81
C ASP A 176 -36.53 7.37 2.29
N ASP A 177 -37.01 6.38 3.04
CA ASP A 177 -36.17 5.31 3.57
C ASP A 177 -35.61 4.46 2.42
N ASP A 178 -36.36 4.25 1.34
CA ASP A 178 -35.91 3.49 0.16
C ASP A 178 -34.69 4.16 -0.49
N LEU A 179 -34.66 5.50 -0.57
CA LEU A 179 -33.53 6.25 -1.09
C LEU A 179 -32.29 6.10 -0.22
N LEU A 180 -32.46 6.09 1.11
CA LEU A 180 -31.35 5.91 2.05
C LEU A 180 -30.78 4.47 1.98
N ASP A 181 -31.63 3.46 1.88
CA ASP A 181 -31.23 2.05 1.75
C ASP A 181 -30.51 1.80 0.41
N GLU A 182 -30.99 2.40 -0.67
CA GLU A 182 -30.34 2.32 -1.98
C GLU A 182 -28.98 3.04 -1.98
N LEU A 183 -28.86 4.18 -1.31
CA LEU A 183 -27.62 4.91 -1.12
C LEU A 183 -26.60 4.05 -0.34
N GLU A 184 -27.02 3.41 0.76
CA GLU A 184 -26.16 2.49 1.52
C GLU A 184 -25.65 1.35 0.66
N THR A 185 -26.54 0.72 -0.09
CA THR A 185 -26.19 -0.38 -1.01
C THR A 185 -25.18 0.06 -2.06
N ARG A 186 -25.32 1.26 -2.61
CA ARG A 186 -24.38 1.83 -3.59
C ARG A 186 -22.99 2.08 -2.99
N LEU A 187 -22.93 2.65 -1.79
CA LEU A 187 -21.66 2.89 -1.09
C LEU A 187 -20.91 1.57 -0.84
N LEU A 188 -21.62 0.53 -0.40
CA LEU A 188 -21.04 -0.79 -0.18
C LEU A 188 -20.55 -1.43 -1.48
N THR A 189 -21.35 -1.35 -2.55
CA THR A 189 -21.00 -1.89 -3.87
C THR A 189 -19.79 -1.18 -4.48
N ALA A 190 -19.58 0.08 -4.15
CA ALA A 190 -18.45 0.90 -4.59
C ALA A 190 -17.17 0.69 -3.76
N ASP A 191 -17.11 -0.34 -2.91
CA ASP A 191 -15.97 -0.65 -2.02
C ASP A 191 -15.65 0.44 -0.97
N VAL A 192 -16.61 1.31 -0.62
CA VAL A 192 -16.43 2.31 0.46
C VAL A 192 -16.19 1.63 1.82
N GLY A 193 -16.65 0.39 1.97
CA GLY A 193 -16.46 -0.42 3.17
C GLY A 193 -17.52 -0.17 4.25
N VAL A 194 -17.79 -1.21 5.04
CA VAL A 194 -18.90 -1.21 6.00
C VAL A 194 -18.76 -0.09 7.05
N GLU A 195 -17.59 0.07 7.64
CA GLU A 195 -17.38 1.07 8.71
C GLU A 195 -17.55 2.51 8.23
N ALA A 196 -17.02 2.83 7.03
CA ALA A 196 -17.17 4.16 6.44
C ALA A 196 -18.61 4.41 6.02
N THR A 197 -19.26 3.45 5.35
CA THR A 197 -20.66 3.52 4.94
C THR A 197 -21.58 3.72 6.14
N THR A 198 -21.43 2.93 7.20
CA THR A 198 -22.22 3.09 8.41
C THR A 198 -22.07 4.48 9.04
N ALA A 199 -20.84 5.01 9.09
CA ALA A 199 -20.60 6.35 9.63
C ALA A 199 -21.28 7.45 8.79
N ILE A 200 -21.18 7.36 7.45
CA ILE A 200 -21.83 8.28 6.51
C ILE A 200 -23.35 8.22 6.69
N MET A 201 -23.93 7.02 6.63
CA MET A 201 -25.38 6.83 6.74
C MET A 201 -25.93 7.32 8.06
N GLN A 202 -25.26 7.05 9.18
CA GLN A 202 -25.67 7.57 10.50
C GLN A 202 -25.70 9.11 10.53
N ASN A 203 -24.70 9.76 9.92
CA ASN A 203 -24.66 11.22 9.88
C ASN A 203 -25.76 11.77 8.97
N LEU A 204 -25.93 11.21 7.77
CA LEU A 204 -26.98 11.65 6.83
C LEU A 204 -28.36 11.44 7.41
N THR A 205 -28.70 10.28 7.96
CA THR A 205 -29.99 9.97 8.60
C THR A 205 -30.26 10.92 9.76
N ARG A 206 -29.26 11.28 10.56
CA ARG A 206 -29.37 12.26 11.64
C ARG A 206 -29.70 13.65 11.10
N ARG A 207 -29.06 14.08 10.00
CA ARG A 207 -29.34 15.39 9.35
C ARG A 207 -30.76 15.41 8.75
N VAL A 208 -31.19 14.29 8.11
CA VAL A 208 -32.55 14.13 7.60
C VAL A 208 -33.59 14.21 8.73
N SER A 209 -33.40 13.48 9.83
CA SER A 209 -34.33 13.47 10.96
C SER A 209 -34.45 14.83 11.67
N ARG A 210 -33.42 15.66 11.59
CA ARG A 210 -33.42 17.05 12.06
C ARG A 210 -33.99 18.05 11.06
N LYS A 211 -34.41 17.56 9.88
CA LYS A 211 -34.92 18.40 8.78
C LYS A 211 -33.90 19.44 8.27
N GLU A 212 -32.61 19.12 8.38
CA GLU A 212 -31.51 19.95 7.87
C GLU A 212 -31.37 19.82 6.36
N LEU A 213 -31.86 18.72 5.78
CA LEU A 213 -31.80 18.39 4.36
C LEU A 213 -33.22 18.48 3.80
N ALA A 214 -33.46 19.49 2.94
CA ALA A 214 -34.81 19.81 2.45
C ALA A 214 -35.26 18.86 1.32
N ASP A 215 -34.34 18.39 0.50
CA ASP A 215 -34.61 17.58 -0.69
C ASP A 215 -33.44 16.65 -1.03
N SER A 216 -33.60 15.84 -2.07
CA SER A 216 -32.58 14.93 -2.56
C SER A 216 -31.28 15.62 -3.02
N GLY A 217 -31.37 16.85 -3.53
CA GLY A 217 -30.22 17.66 -3.93
C GLY A 217 -29.37 18.06 -2.71
N ALA A 218 -30.02 18.46 -1.60
CA ALA A 218 -29.35 18.73 -0.34
C ALA A 218 -28.70 17.48 0.24
N LEU A 219 -29.36 16.31 0.13
CA LEU A 219 -28.78 15.02 0.54
C LEU A 219 -27.55 14.66 -0.30
N TYR A 220 -27.59 14.89 -1.62
CA TYR A 220 -26.46 14.66 -2.52
C TYR A 220 -25.24 15.54 -2.16
N THR A 221 -25.49 16.80 -1.85
CA THR A 221 -24.43 17.72 -1.40
C THR A 221 -23.87 17.29 -0.04
N ALA A 222 -24.75 16.91 0.89
CA ALA A 222 -24.35 16.41 2.19
C ALA A 222 -23.51 15.13 2.11
N LEU A 223 -23.82 14.23 1.19
CA LEU A 223 -23.01 13.05 0.93
C LEU A 223 -21.57 13.42 0.50
N GLN A 224 -21.41 14.39 -0.39
CA GLN A 224 -20.08 14.85 -0.81
C GLN A 224 -19.31 15.49 0.35
N GLU A 225 -20.00 16.24 1.22
CA GLU A 225 -19.42 16.81 2.45
C GLU A 225 -18.93 15.71 3.41
N GLU A 226 -19.74 14.68 3.66
CA GLU A 226 -19.37 13.55 4.53
C GLU A 226 -18.18 12.77 3.97
N LEU A 227 -18.15 12.50 2.66
CA LEU A 227 -17.04 11.83 1.99
C LEU A 227 -15.75 12.67 2.07
N THR A 228 -15.85 13.97 1.82
CA THR A 228 -14.71 14.88 1.96
C THR A 228 -14.23 14.93 3.41
N GLY A 229 -15.15 15.01 4.36
CA GLY A 229 -14.86 15.02 5.78
C GLY A 229 -14.12 13.77 6.27
N LEU A 230 -14.40 12.60 5.68
CA LEU A 230 -13.66 11.36 5.96
C LEU A 230 -12.23 11.38 5.45
N LEU A 231 -11.96 12.05 4.33
CA LEU A 231 -10.65 12.08 3.69
C LEU A 231 -9.75 13.22 4.20
N LYS A 232 -10.32 14.30 4.73
CA LYS A 232 -9.53 15.46 5.23
C LYS A 232 -8.48 15.11 6.27
N PRO A 233 -8.75 14.27 7.28
CA PRO A 233 -7.74 13.91 8.29
C PRO A 233 -6.51 13.20 7.72
N VAL A 234 -6.67 12.47 6.61
CA VAL A 234 -5.60 11.71 5.94
C VAL A 234 -4.97 12.47 4.77
N GLU A 235 -5.45 13.67 4.45
CA GLU A 235 -4.83 14.57 3.49
C GLU A 235 -3.60 15.25 4.11
N GLN A 236 -2.48 14.56 4.07
CA GLN A 236 -1.23 15.06 4.59
C GLN A 236 -0.11 14.86 3.57
N PRO A 237 0.33 15.90 2.87
CA PRO A 237 1.41 15.77 1.89
C PRO A 237 2.71 15.31 2.56
N MET A 238 3.51 14.54 1.82
CA MET A 238 4.83 14.13 2.30
C MET A 238 5.77 15.35 2.33
N VAL A 239 6.42 15.55 3.47
CA VAL A 239 7.42 16.62 3.64
C VAL A 239 8.78 15.99 3.90
N VAL A 240 9.75 16.29 3.03
CA VAL A 240 11.13 15.86 3.20
C VAL A 240 11.84 16.79 4.18
N ASP A 241 12.16 16.27 5.37
CA ASP A 241 12.92 17.00 6.37
C ASP A 241 14.38 17.16 5.93
N SER A 242 14.79 18.36 5.62
CA SER A 242 16.16 18.67 5.18
C SER A 242 17.22 18.54 6.27
N ALA A 243 16.83 18.43 7.54
CA ALA A 243 17.76 18.14 8.64
C ALA A 243 18.24 16.68 8.62
N LYS A 244 17.48 15.79 7.99
CA LYS A 244 17.81 14.36 7.83
C LYS A 244 18.42 14.10 6.46
N ARG A 245 19.71 13.70 6.44
CA ARG A 245 20.44 13.45 5.21
C ARG A 245 21.20 12.12 5.27
N PRO A 246 20.79 11.14 4.46
CA PRO A 246 19.64 11.15 3.56
C PRO A 246 18.31 11.02 4.31
N TYR A 247 17.25 11.66 3.81
CA TYR A 247 15.88 11.33 4.17
C TYR A 247 15.54 9.99 3.51
N VAL A 248 15.31 8.95 4.31
CA VAL A 248 15.12 7.57 3.81
C VAL A 248 13.66 7.25 3.67
N ILE A 249 13.23 6.93 2.46
CA ILE A 249 11.88 6.49 2.11
C ILE A 249 11.95 4.99 1.81
N LEU A 250 11.23 4.18 2.58
CA LEU A 250 11.07 2.75 2.32
C LEU A 250 9.73 2.51 1.61
N VAL A 251 9.76 1.93 0.42
CA VAL A 251 8.55 1.65 -0.36
C VAL A 251 8.21 0.16 -0.26
N VAL A 252 7.03 -0.12 0.29
CA VAL A 252 6.55 -1.48 0.55
C VAL A 252 5.22 -1.75 -0.18
N GLY A 253 4.83 -3.02 -0.31
CA GLY A 253 3.58 -3.42 -0.95
C GLY A 253 3.73 -4.73 -1.71
N VAL A 254 2.63 -5.33 -2.14
CA VAL A 254 2.65 -6.61 -2.87
C VAL A 254 3.16 -6.46 -4.30
N ASN A 255 3.46 -7.59 -4.97
CA ASN A 255 3.88 -7.54 -6.36
C ASN A 255 2.74 -7.08 -7.28
N GLY A 256 3.08 -6.32 -8.33
CA GLY A 256 2.12 -5.86 -9.35
C GLY A 256 1.34 -4.59 -8.97
N VAL A 257 1.45 -4.07 -7.74
CA VAL A 257 0.76 -2.83 -7.33
C VAL A 257 1.40 -1.55 -7.89
N GLY A 258 2.57 -1.63 -8.53
CA GLY A 258 3.22 -0.47 -9.13
C GLY A 258 4.30 0.18 -8.25
N LYS A 259 4.94 -0.55 -7.30
CA LYS A 259 6.01 -0.01 -6.46
C LYS A 259 7.13 0.64 -7.27
N THR A 260 7.80 -0.13 -8.13
CA THR A 260 8.95 0.35 -8.92
C THR A 260 8.58 1.54 -9.82
N THR A 261 7.37 1.52 -10.40
CA THR A 261 6.84 2.66 -11.19
C THR A 261 6.62 3.88 -10.30
N THR A 262 6.05 3.70 -9.11
CA THR A 262 5.83 4.78 -8.14
C THR A 262 7.15 5.38 -7.68
N ILE A 263 8.16 4.54 -7.41
CA ILE A 263 9.52 4.98 -7.05
C ILE A 263 10.11 5.86 -8.15
N GLY A 264 10.05 5.41 -9.42
CA GLY A 264 10.56 6.19 -10.55
C GLY A 264 9.88 7.56 -10.69
N LYS A 265 8.55 7.61 -10.58
CA LYS A 265 7.77 8.86 -10.64
C LYS A 265 8.06 9.77 -9.45
N LEU A 266 8.14 9.22 -8.23
CA LEU A 266 8.45 9.97 -7.01
C LEU A 266 9.87 10.53 -7.06
N ALA A 267 10.84 9.73 -7.49
CA ALA A 267 12.23 10.15 -7.65
C ALA A 267 12.35 11.34 -8.62
N LYS A 268 11.66 11.26 -9.76
CA LYS A 268 11.61 12.36 -10.72
C LYS A 268 10.96 13.62 -10.13
N LYS A 269 9.87 13.48 -9.42
CA LYS A 269 9.18 14.59 -8.75
C LYS A 269 10.11 15.29 -7.76
N LEU A 270 10.77 14.54 -6.88
CA LEU A 270 11.72 15.11 -5.91
C LEU A 270 12.94 15.73 -6.57
N GLN A 271 13.42 15.17 -7.69
CA GLN A 271 14.50 15.76 -8.48
C GLN A 271 14.08 17.11 -9.06
N LEU A 272 12.85 17.23 -9.57
CA LEU A 272 12.30 18.50 -10.09
C LEU A 272 12.11 19.55 -8.97
N GLU A 273 11.92 19.11 -7.73
CA GLU A 273 11.92 19.95 -6.53
C GLU A 273 13.34 20.34 -6.06
N GLY A 274 14.39 19.97 -6.84
CA GLY A 274 15.79 20.32 -6.57
C GLY A 274 16.50 19.42 -5.56
N LYS A 275 15.92 18.27 -5.18
CA LYS A 275 16.54 17.32 -4.27
C LYS A 275 17.53 16.41 -5.01
N LYS A 276 18.65 16.09 -4.37
CA LYS A 276 19.55 15.03 -4.81
C LYS A 276 18.98 13.69 -4.37
N VAL A 277 18.54 12.88 -5.32
CA VAL A 277 17.87 11.60 -5.09
C VAL A 277 18.79 10.44 -5.44
N MET A 278 18.71 9.35 -4.68
CA MET A 278 19.34 8.06 -4.96
C MET A 278 18.31 6.95 -4.78
N LEU A 279 18.45 5.86 -5.55
CA LEU A 279 17.57 4.69 -5.47
C LEU A 279 18.35 3.48 -4.94
N ALA A 280 17.65 2.61 -4.21
CA ALA A 280 18.17 1.30 -3.76
C ALA A 280 17.28 0.18 -4.30
N ALA A 281 17.86 -0.75 -5.05
CA ALA A 281 17.17 -1.89 -5.65
C ALA A 281 17.08 -3.06 -4.66
N GLY A 282 16.19 -2.95 -3.65
CA GLY A 282 16.04 -3.96 -2.62
C GLY A 282 15.13 -5.14 -3.01
N ASP A 283 14.40 -5.12 -4.14
CA ASP A 283 13.71 -6.29 -4.69
C ASP A 283 14.71 -7.21 -5.42
N THR A 284 15.64 -7.77 -4.69
CA THR A 284 16.76 -8.59 -5.22
C THR A 284 16.31 -9.94 -5.77
N PHE A 285 15.11 -10.40 -5.43
CA PHE A 285 14.59 -11.67 -5.91
C PHE A 285 14.11 -11.64 -7.36
N ARG A 286 13.87 -10.44 -7.90
CA ARG A 286 13.36 -10.26 -9.26
C ARG A 286 14.36 -9.45 -10.09
N ALA A 287 15.14 -10.16 -10.94
CA ALA A 287 16.09 -9.52 -11.86
C ALA A 287 15.44 -8.38 -12.66
N ALA A 288 14.25 -8.63 -13.25
CA ALA A 288 13.52 -7.62 -13.99
C ALA A 288 13.10 -6.40 -13.17
N ALA A 289 12.92 -6.51 -11.84
CA ALA A 289 12.61 -5.35 -11.00
C ALA A 289 13.85 -4.49 -10.77
N VAL A 290 15.00 -5.13 -10.56
CA VAL A 290 16.30 -4.44 -10.44
C VAL A 290 16.62 -3.71 -11.75
N GLU A 291 16.55 -4.40 -12.89
CA GLU A 291 16.76 -3.82 -14.23
C GLU A 291 15.79 -2.66 -14.51
N GLN A 292 14.52 -2.83 -14.20
CA GLN A 292 13.52 -1.77 -14.35
C GLN A 292 13.88 -0.53 -13.54
N LEU A 293 14.34 -0.69 -12.29
CA LEU A 293 14.74 0.44 -11.45
C LEU A 293 16.01 1.12 -11.99
N GLN A 294 16.97 0.34 -12.51
CA GLN A 294 18.17 0.86 -13.16
C GLN A 294 17.82 1.68 -14.40
N VAL A 295 16.94 1.18 -15.27
CA VAL A 295 16.44 1.93 -16.43
C VAL A 295 15.77 3.25 -16.03
N TRP A 296 14.99 3.26 -14.93
CA TRP A 296 14.42 4.49 -14.39
C TRP A 296 15.51 5.47 -13.93
N GLY A 297 16.54 4.95 -13.25
CA GLY A 297 17.70 5.75 -12.81
C GLY A 297 18.45 6.37 -14.00
N GLU A 298 18.79 5.57 -15.00
CA GLU A 298 19.51 6.00 -16.20
C GLU A 298 18.76 7.09 -16.97
N ARG A 299 17.45 6.86 -17.25
CA ARG A 299 16.61 7.82 -17.98
C ARG A 299 16.48 9.18 -17.28
N ASN A 300 16.60 9.22 -15.97
CA ASN A 300 16.45 10.44 -15.18
C ASN A 300 17.77 10.92 -14.56
N SER A 301 18.91 10.28 -14.88
CA SER A 301 20.23 10.59 -14.30
C SER A 301 20.21 10.54 -12.76
N ILE A 302 19.54 9.53 -12.20
CA ILE A 302 19.42 9.25 -10.76
C ILE A 302 20.26 8.02 -10.45
N PRO A 303 21.26 8.08 -9.55
CA PRO A 303 22.10 6.94 -9.20
C PRO A 303 21.27 5.84 -8.51
N VAL A 304 21.54 4.58 -8.89
CA VAL A 304 20.91 3.38 -8.34
C VAL A 304 21.99 2.52 -7.68
N ILE A 305 21.77 2.11 -6.45
CA ILE A 305 22.55 1.07 -5.78
C ILE A 305 21.82 -0.26 -5.97
N ALA A 306 22.50 -1.20 -6.59
CA ALA A 306 22.02 -2.55 -6.84
C ALA A 306 23.14 -3.57 -6.61
N GLN A 307 22.78 -4.78 -6.23
CA GLN A 307 23.67 -5.93 -6.17
C GLN A 307 23.14 -7.03 -7.09
N HIS A 308 23.82 -8.17 -7.15
CA HIS A 308 23.40 -9.31 -7.96
C HIS A 308 22.03 -9.86 -7.50
N THR A 309 21.33 -10.50 -8.41
CA THR A 309 20.05 -11.17 -8.13
C THR A 309 20.25 -12.22 -7.03
N GLY A 310 19.37 -12.26 -6.04
CA GLY A 310 19.46 -13.14 -4.88
C GLY A 310 20.33 -12.61 -3.73
N ALA A 311 20.92 -11.43 -3.86
CA ALA A 311 21.58 -10.76 -2.73
C ALA A 311 20.60 -10.47 -1.59
N ASP A 312 21.14 -10.29 -0.38
CA ASP A 312 20.31 -9.90 0.78
C ASP A 312 19.81 -8.46 0.63
N SER A 313 18.50 -8.28 0.54
CA SER A 313 17.81 -6.99 0.42
C SER A 313 18.29 -5.98 1.49
N ALA A 314 18.48 -6.44 2.73
CA ALA A 314 18.94 -5.58 3.82
C ALA A 314 20.39 -5.10 3.60
N SER A 315 21.26 -5.90 2.98
CA SER A 315 22.63 -5.50 2.63
C SER A 315 22.63 -4.43 1.54
N VAL A 316 21.81 -4.60 0.49
CA VAL A 316 21.67 -3.60 -0.59
C VAL A 316 21.25 -2.25 -0.02
N ILE A 317 20.23 -2.26 0.85
CA ILE A 317 19.71 -1.03 1.46
C ILE A 317 20.73 -0.41 2.43
N PHE A 318 21.48 -1.22 3.17
CA PHE A 318 22.56 -0.76 4.03
C PHE A 318 23.63 -0.01 3.23
N ASP A 319 24.13 -0.62 2.15
CA ASP A 319 25.13 -0.03 1.27
C ASP A 319 24.60 1.26 0.62
N ALA A 320 23.31 1.28 0.25
CA ALA A 320 22.68 2.48 -0.31
C ALA A 320 22.61 3.62 0.70
N VAL A 321 22.28 3.36 1.98
CA VAL A 321 22.28 4.40 3.03
C VAL A 321 23.69 4.94 3.26
N GLN A 322 24.70 4.06 3.31
CA GLN A 322 26.10 4.49 3.44
C GLN A 322 26.56 5.33 2.24
N ALA A 323 26.27 4.86 1.01
CA ALA A 323 26.62 5.58 -0.20
C ALA A 323 25.92 6.94 -0.28
N ALA A 324 24.64 7.01 0.13
CA ALA A 324 23.87 8.24 0.16
C ALA A 324 24.46 9.26 1.15
N LYS A 325 24.84 8.82 2.35
CA LYS A 325 25.55 9.66 3.33
C LYS A 325 26.87 10.18 2.77
N ALA A 326 27.70 9.29 2.21
CA ALA A 326 29.01 9.67 1.67
C ALA A 326 28.93 10.64 0.49
N ARG A 327 27.88 10.56 -0.33
CA ARG A 327 27.68 11.41 -1.52
C ARG A 327 26.84 12.65 -1.26
N GLY A 328 26.41 12.90 -0.01
CA GLY A 328 25.59 14.06 0.34
C GLY A 328 24.25 14.08 -0.39
N ILE A 329 23.59 12.93 -0.48
CA ILE A 329 22.26 12.75 -1.06
C ILE A 329 21.20 13.29 -0.09
N ASP A 330 20.21 14.00 -0.63
CA ASP A 330 19.12 14.52 0.20
C ASP A 330 18.07 13.47 0.49
N VAL A 331 17.70 12.62 -0.51
CA VAL A 331 16.66 11.59 -0.40
C VAL A 331 17.14 10.26 -0.95
N LEU A 332 17.00 9.20 -0.16
CA LEU A 332 17.18 7.82 -0.59
C LEU A 332 15.80 7.14 -0.66
N ILE A 333 15.45 6.55 -1.81
CA ILE A 333 14.22 5.75 -1.97
C ILE A 333 14.62 4.29 -2.14
N ALA A 334 14.17 3.44 -1.21
CA ALA A 334 14.46 2.01 -1.21
C ALA A 334 13.25 1.20 -1.69
N ASP A 335 13.43 0.44 -2.78
CA ASP A 335 12.47 -0.57 -3.24
C ASP A 335 12.57 -1.82 -2.36
N THR A 336 11.49 -2.60 -2.28
CA THR A 336 11.45 -3.86 -1.52
C THR A 336 10.73 -4.95 -2.31
N ALA A 337 11.02 -6.20 -1.97
CA ALA A 337 10.24 -7.34 -2.44
C ALA A 337 8.75 -7.21 -2.06
N GLY A 338 7.89 -7.91 -2.81
CA GLY A 338 6.44 -7.86 -2.58
C GLY A 338 5.75 -9.22 -2.66
N ARG A 339 6.41 -10.31 -2.25
CA ARG A 339 5.92 -11.69 -2.37
C ARG A 339 4.97 -12.06 -1.23
N LEU A 340 3.69 -11.70 -1.35
CA LEU A 340 2.70 -11.95 -0.30
C LEU A 340 2.34 -13.44 -0.12
N HIS A 341 2.60 -14.31 -1.11
CA HIS A 341 2.35 -15.75 -0.98
C HIS A 341 3.31 -16.45 0.01
N THR A 342 4.45 -15.82 0.32
CA THR A 342 5.36 -16.20 1.42
C THR A 342 5.34 -15.12 2.51
N LYS A 343 4.15 -14.87 3.07
CA LYS A 343 3.86 -13.73 3.95
C LYS A 343 4.86 -13.54 5.08
N ASP A 344 5.09 -14.62 5.83
CA ASP A 344 5.93 -14.55 7.03
C ASP A 344 7.38 -14.19 6.67
N ASN A 345 7.91 -14.75 5.59
CA ASN A 345 9.26 -14.44 5.11
C ASN A 345 9.36 -12.96 4.67
N LEU A 346 8.37 -12.45 3.94
CA LEU A 346 8.36 -11.05 3.51
C LEU A 346 8.33 -10.09 4.71
N MET A 347 7.46 -10.37 5.69
CA MET A 347 7.35 -9.51 6.88
C MET A 347 8.62 -9.55 7.74
N GLU A 348 9.26 -10.70 7.87
CA GLU A 348 10.56 -10.83 8.56
C GLU A 348 11.68 -10.11 7.79
N GLU A 349 11.68 -10.18 6.46
CA GLU A 349 12.61 -9.43 5.62
C GLU A 349 12.45 -7.91 5.84
N LEU A 350 11.23 -7.39 5.83
CA LEU A 350 10.98 -5.98 6.09
C LEU A 350 11.42 -5.53 7.50
N LYS A 351 11.17 -6.35 8.51
CA LYS A 351 11.67 -6.10 9.88
C LYS A 351 13.20 -6.10 9.91
N LYS A 352 13.85 -7.01 9.16
CA LYS A 352 15.31 -7.04 9.03
C LYS A 352 15.84 -5.78 8.37
N VAL A 353 15.23 -5.33 7.27
CA VAL A 353 15.58 -4.08 6.57
C VAL A 353 15.49 -2.90 7.53
N ARG A 354 14.37 -2.72 8.23
CA ARG A 354 14.20 -1.65 9.23
C ARG A 354 15.29 -1.69 10.31
N ARG A 355 15.55 -2.87 10.87
CA ARG A 355 16.59 -3.04 11.89
C ARG A 355 17.99 -2.68 11.39
N VAL A 356 18.30 -3.02 10.13
CA VAL A 356 19.61 -2.75 9.53
C VAL A 356 19.77 -1.25 9.24
N MET A 357 18.74 -0.57 8.73
CA MET A 357 18.73 0.88 8.56
C MET A 357 18.94 1.61 9.90
N GLY A 358 18.27 1.15 10.96
CA GLY A 358 18.38 1.71 12.31
C GLY A 358 19.79 1.64 12.91
N LYS A 359 20.69 0.76 12.40
CA LYS A 359 22.10 0.75 12.80
C LYS A 359 22.89 1.96 12.27
N LEU A 360 22.45 2.53 11.15
CA LEU A 360 23.09 3.69 10.52
C LEU A 360 22.44 5.01 10.93
N ASP A 361 21.14 4.96 11.18
CA ASP A 361 20.32 6.08 11.63
C ASP A 361 19.11 5.52 12.39
N GLU A 362 19.05 5.74 13.71
CA GLU A 362 17.99 5.21 14.58
C GLU A 362 16.60 5.68 14.16
N SER A 363 16.50 6.84 13.50
CA SER A 363 15.24 7.40 13.02
C SER A 363 14.82 6.88 11.63
N ALA A 364 15.69 6.11 10.94
CA ALA A 364 15.36 5.55 9.62
C ALA A 364 14.58 4.22 9.72
N PRO A 365 13.66 3.97 8.77
CA PRO A 365 13.22 4.82 7.68
C PRO A 365 12.40 6.01 8.18
N HIS A 366 12.55 7.18 7.54
CA HIS A 366 11.83 8.40 7.91
C HIS A 366 10.41 8.43 7.34
N GLU A 367 10.20 7.75 6.23
CA GLU A 367 8.90 7.52 5.60
C GLU A 367 8.79 6.06 5.17
N VAL A 368 7.68 5.41 5.48
CA VAL A 368 7.32 4.07 5.00
C VAL A 368 6.05 4.20 4.18
N LEU A 369 6.21 4.12 2.86
CA LEU A 369 5.11 4.24 1.91
C LEU A 369 4.59 2.86 1.51
N LEU A 370 3.36 2.56 1.87
CA LEU A 370 2.67 1.39 1.36
C LEU A 370 1.99 1.73 0.03
N VAL A 371 2.39 1.04 -1.03
CA VAL A 371 1.76 1.16 -2.35
C VAL A 371 0.67 0.10 -2.48
N LEU A 372 -0.54 0.56 -2.81
CA LEU A 372 -1.74 -0.26 -2.94
C LEU A 372 -2.34 -0.06 -4.34
N ASP A 373 -2.80 -1.15 -4.93
CA ASP A 373 -3.61 -1.12 -6.15
C ASP A 373 -5.08 -0.92 -5.77
N ALA A 374 -5.68 0.19 -6.19
CA ALA A 374 -7.09 0.49 -5.91
C ALA A 374 -8.05 -0.58 -6.46
N GLY A 375 -7.66 -1.29 -7.53
CA GLY A 375 -8.44 -2.39 -8.10
C GLY A 375 -8.56 -3.62 -7.19
N THR A 376 -7.73 -3.74 -6.15
CA THR A 376 -7.84 -4.84 -5.18
C THR A 376 -9.03 -4.69 -4.23
N GLY A 377 -9.68 -3.52 -4.18
CA GLY A 377 -10.86 -3.26 -3.34
C GLY A 377 -10.57 -3.56 -1.86
N GLN A 378 -11.49 -4.23 -1.18
CA GLN A 378 -11.40 -4.54 0.27
C GLN A 378 -10.15 -5.36 0.67
N ASN A 379 -9.49 -6.06 -0.27
CA ASN A 379 -8.22 -6.74 0.04
C ASN A 379 -7.08 -5.75 0.39
N ALA A 380 -7.15 -4.51 -0.07
CA ALA A 380 -6.17 -3.47 0.29
C ALA A 380 -6.15 -3.21 1.81
N ILE A 381 -7.29 -3.36 2.49
CA ILE A 381 -7.42 -3.24 3.95
C ILE A 381 -6.59 -4.32 4.66
N ASN A 382 -6.71 -5.58 4.21
CA ASN A 382 -5.95 -6.69 4.77
C ASN A 382 -4.45 -6.52 4.53
N GLN A 383 -4.05 -6.03 3.35
CA GLN A 383 -2.66 -5.71 3.04
C GLN A 383 -2.15 -4.63 3.99
N THR A 384 -2.87 -3.51 4.13
CA THR A 384 -2.50 -2.41 5.02
C THR A 384 -2.30 -2.89 6.45
N LYS A 385 -3.21 -3.71 6.98
CA LYS A 385 -3.12 -4.29 8.32
C LYS A 385 -1.85 -5.14 8.48
N GLN A 386 -1.53 -6.00 7.51
CA GLN A 386 -0.37 -6.89 7.57
C GLN A 386 0.95 -6.11 7.49
N PHE A 387 1.05 -5.16 6.55
CA PHE A 387 2.26 -4.34 6.43
C PHE A 387 2.47 -3.46 7.66
N ASN A 388 1.40 -2.87 8.22
CA ASN A 388 1.48 -2.02 9.41
C ASN A 388 1.93 -2.79 10.66
N GLN A 389 1.66 -4.10 10.74
CA GLN A 389 2.17 -4.97 11.81
C GLN A 389 3.66 -5.27 11.69
N ALA A 390 4.21 -5.27 10.48
CA ALA A 390 5.61 -5.56 10.23
C ALA A 390 6.49 -4.31 10.31
N VAL A 391 6.02 -3.23 9.69
CA VAL A 391 6.69 -1.94 9.66
C VAL A 391 5.64 -0.85 9.86
N GLU A 392 5.93 0.12 10.72
CA GLU A 392 5.02 1.24 10.98
C GLU A 392 4.85 2.09 9.72
N LEU A 393 3.63 2.10 9.19
CA LEU A 393 3.32 2.85 7.97
C LEU A 393 3.15 4.33 8.29
N THR A 394 3.78 5.19 7.51
CA THR A 394 3.66 6.65 7.64
C THR A 394 2.87 7.29 6.49
N GLY A 395 2.68 6.55 5.40
CA GLY A 395 1.93 7.03 4.26
C GLY A 395 1.45 5.92 3.33
N LEU A 396 0.35 6.20 2.62
CA LEU A 396 -0.23 5.35 1.61
C LEU A 396 -0.07 5.99 0.22
N VAL A 397 0.09 5.14 -0.79
CA VAL A 397 0.01 5.51 -2.20
C VAL A 397 -1.00 4.59 -2.88
N LEU A 398 -2.07 5.15 -3.41
CA LEU A 398 -3.06 4.38 -4.18
C LEU A 398 -2.77 4.53 -5.67
N THR A 399 -2.56 3.41 -6.35
CA THR A 399 -2.26 3.34 -7.79
C THR A 399 -3.44 2.79 -8.59
N LYS A 400 -3.36 2.91 -9.91
CA LYS A 400 -4.30 2.32 -10.87
C LYS A 400 -5.76 2.76 -10.70
N LEU A 401 -5.97 3.97 -10.18
CA LEU A 401 -7.31 4.53 -10.07
C LEU A 401 -7.99 4.69 -11.43
N ASP A 402 -7.21 4.90 -12.49
CA ASP A 402 -7.66 5.00 -13.88
C ASP A 402 -8.20 3.67 -14.46
N GLY A 403 -7.79 2.57 -13.87
CA GLY A 403 -8.16 1.21 -14.32
C GLY A 403 -9.37 0.60 -13.62
N THR A 404 -9.88 1.19 -12.52
CA THR A 404 -10.80 0.51 -11.61
C THR A 404 -12.09 1.28 -11.33
N ALA A 405 -13.16 0.53 -11.05
CA ALA A 405 -14.41 1.01 -10.47
C ALA A 405 -14.42 0.93 -8.92
N LYS A 406 -13.36 0.38 -8.31
CA LYS A 406 -13.26 0.11 -6.86
C LYS A 406 -12.51 1.20 -6.07
N GLY A 407 -12.39 2.39 -6.63
CA GLY A 407 -11.68 3.50 -5.98
C GLY A 407 -12.27 3.95 -4.64
N GLY A 408 -13.47 3.50 -4.30
CA GLY A 408 -14.10 3.73 -3.00
C GLY A 408 -13.33 3.15 -1.81
N VAL A 409 -12.41 2.20 -2.04
CA VAL A 409 -11.55 1.64 -0.99
C VAL A 409 -10.73 2.71 -0.24
N ILE A 410 -10.48 3.86 -0.86
CA ILE A 410 -9.79 5.00 -0.22
C ILE A 410 -10.52 5.45 1.06
N PHE A 411 -11.87 5.46 1.05
CA PHE A 411 -12.68 5.84 2.22
C PHE A 411 -12.57 4.81 3.34
N ALA A 412 -12.54 3.51 2.98
CA ALA A 412 -12.35 2.44 3.95
C ALA A 412 -10.96 2.53 4.62
N LEU A 413 -9.91 2.76 3.83
CA LEU A 413 -8.54 2.94 4.33
C LEU A 413 -8.43 4.16 5.26
N ALA A 414 -9.00 5.28 4.86
CA ALA A 414 -9.02 6.50 5.67
C ALA A 414 -9.74 6.27 7.01
N LYS A 415 -10.91 5.61 6.97
CA LYS A 415 -11.72 5.37 8.17
C LYS A 415 -11.07 4.42 9.16
N GLN A 416 -10.47 3.32 8.67
CA GLN A 416 -9.94 2.27 9.54
C GLN A 416 -8.54 2.55 10.08
N PHE A 417 -7.67 3.16 9.28
CA PHE A 417 -6.27 3.32 9.66
C PHE A 417 -5.89 4.75 10.01
N GLY A 418 -6.54 5.74 9.43
CA GLY A 418 -6.14 7.14 9.60
C GLY A 418 -4.72 7.43 9.11
N THR A 419 -4.09 6.48 8.39
CA THR A 419 -2.75 6.66 7.82
C THR A 419 -2.82 7.69 6.70
N PRO A 420 -1.91 8.68 6.66
CA PRO A 420 -1.88 9.69 5.61
C PRO A 420 -1.85 9.10 4.21
N ILE A 421 -2.66 9.63 3.30
CA ILE A 421 -2.59 9.33 1.88
C ILE A 421 -1.71 10.39 1.25
N ARG A 422 -0.49 9.99 0.83
CA ARG A 422 0.50 10.92 0.28
C ARG A 422 0.26 11.19 -1.19
N TYR A 423 0.01 10.12 -1.96
CA TYR A 423 -0.09 10.19 -3.41
C TYR A 423 -1.18 9.28 -3.95
N ILE A 424 -1.70 9.67 -5.11
CA ILE A 424 -2.59 8.86 -5.95
C ILE A 424 -2.01 8.74 -7.36
N GLY A 425 -2.10 7.55 -7.95
CA GLY A 425 -1.72 7.25 -9.33
C GLY A 425 -2.96 7.18 -10.21
N VAL A 426 -3.07 8.09 -11.17
CA VAL A 426 -4.23 8.28 -12.06
C VAL A 426 -3.89 8.02 -13.53
N GLY A 427 -2.81 7.29 -13.79
CA GLY A 427 -2.35 6.93 -15.12
C GLY A 427 -0.91 6.46 -15.15
N GLU A 428 -0.40 6.16 -16.35
CA GLU A 428 0.95 5.61 -16.56
C GLU A 428 2.03 6.68 -16.70
N GLY A 429 1.68 7.89 -17.11
CA GLY A 429 2.63 9.00 -17.33
C GLY A 429 3.38 9.39 -16.06
N ILE A 430 4.55 10.02 -16.26
CA ILE A 430 5.40 10.44 -15.14
C ILE A 430 4.70 11.46 -14.23
N ASP A 431 3.87 12.30 -14.82
CA ASP A 431 3.09 13.33 -14.14
C ASP A 431 1.79 12.80 -13.49
N ASP A 432 1.47 11.51 -13.65
CA ASP A 432 0.22 10.93 -13.15
C ASP A 432 0.32 10.42 -11.70
N LEU A 433 1.47 10.61 -11.05
CA LEU A 433 1.59 10.50 -9.60
C LEU A 433 1.30 11.85 -8.96
N ARG A 434 0.11 11.97 -8.38
CA ARG A 434 -0.39 13.23 -7.81
C ARG A 434 -0.37 13.22 -6.29
N THR A 435 -0.05 14.37 -5.70
CA THR A 435 -0.29 14.58 -4.27
C THR A 435 -1.80 14.47 -4.02
N PHE A 436 -2.17 13.79 -2.94
CA PHE A 436 -3.57 13.58 -2.62
C PHE A 436 -4.20 14.87 -2.06
N GLU A 437 -5.37 15.23 -2.60
CA GLU A 437 -6.21 16.33 -2.15
C GLU A 437 -7.66 15.87 -2.06
N ALA A 438 -8.25 15.87 -0.88
CA ALA A 438 -9.57 15.31 -0.60
C ALA A 438 -10.67 16.00 -1.40
N ASP A 439 -10.70 17.35 -1.40
CA ASP A 439 -11.70 18.12 -2.14
C ASP A 439 -11.62 17.89 -3.64
N ALA A 440 -10.40 17.89 -4.20
CA ALA A 440 -10.18 17.66 -5.63
C ALA A 440 -10.61 16.23 -6.02
N PHE A 441 -10.28 15.24 -5.16
CA PHE A 441 -10.65 13.85 -5.38
C PHE A 441 -12.17 13.65 -5.39
N VAL A 442 -12.88 14.12 -4.35
CA VAL A 442 -14.33 13.98 -4.26
C VAL A 442 -15.02 14.75 -5.39
N LYS A 443 -14.59 15.99 -5.69
CA LYS A 443 -15.12 16.74 -6.83
C LYS A 443 -14.93 16.01 -8.16
N ALA A 444 -13.78 15.40 -8.39
CA ALA A 444 -13.53 14.63 -9.61
C ALA A 444 -14.37 13.34 -9.66
N LEU A 445 -14.62 12.71 -8.50
CA LEU A 445 -15.43 11.51 -8.38
C LEU A 445 -16.91 11.78 -8.75
N PHE A 446 -17.44 12.95 -8.39
CA PHE A 446 -18.82 13.36 -8.63
C PHE A 446 -18.99 14.29 -9.84
N ALA A 447 -17.90 14.62 -10.55
CA ALA A 447 -17.97 15.41 -11.76
C ALA A 447 -18.69 14.61 -12.85
N GLN A 448 -19.86 15.11 -13.29
CA GLN A 448 -20.55 14.55 -14.45
C GLN A 448 -19.61 14.54 -15.65
N GLN A 449 -19.60 13.43 -16.39
CA GLN A 449 -18.96 13.41 -17.70
C GLN A 449 -19.82 14.30 -18.59
N ASP A 450 -19.28 15.48 -18.97
CA ASP A 450 -19.90 16.30 -19.99
C ASP A 450 -20.04 15.40 -21.21
N GLY A 451 -21.29 15.14 -21.60
CA GLY A 451 -21.66 14.12 -22.56
C GLY A 451 -20.83 14.20 -23.84
N ALA A 452 -20.29 13.03 -24.23
CA ALA A 452 -19.68 12.81 -25.54
C ALA A 452 -20.76 12.77 -26.62
#